data_1890ede258a01edde9badcd695fda523
#
_entry.id   1890ede258a01edde9badcd695fda523
#
_cell.length_a   1.000
_cell.length_b   1.000
_cell.length_c   1.000
_cell.angle_alpha   90.00
_cell.angle_beta   90.00
_cell.angle_gamma   90.00
#
_symmetry.space_group_name_H-M   'P 1'
#
loop_
_entity.id
_entity.type
_entity.pdbx_description
1 polymer ?
#
loop_
_entity_poly.entity_id
_entity_poly.type
_entity_poly.pdbx_seq_one_letter_code
_entity_poly.pdbx_strand_id
1 'polypeptide(L)'
;MDIKEILIEWEVISISSSNIHFILILDRISIYFLFLVRLISGSVMIFRTRYMMNEKFFSRFIILVFFFVMSIYLLILRPNLIRLLLGWDGLGVTSYLLVIFYQRNKSYNAGILTAITNRLGDAGLLILISLLLFLGNWNYIYISSFSYIFPNLLIYLIIISACTKSIYIA
;
A
#
# COMPACT_ATOMS: atom_id res chain seq x y z
N MET A 1 -3.72 29.75 7.33
CA MET A 1 -2.34 29.24 7.09
C MET A 1 -2.40 28.19 6.03
N ASP A 2 -2.02 28.53 4.82
CA ASP A 2 -1.96 27.58 3.71
C ASP A 2 -0.69 26.75 3.89
N ILE A 3 -0.86 25.51 4.32
CA ILE A 3 0.23 24.55 4.33
C ILE A 3 0.51 24.26 2.86
N LYS A 4 1.62 24.80 2.35
CA LYS A 4 2.11 24.51 1.01
C LYS A 4 2.42 23.02 0.95
N GLU A 5 1.98 22.35 -0.11
CA GLU A 5 2.35 20.99 -0.40
C GLU A 5 3.87 20.91 -0.53
N ILE A 6 4.50 20.02 0.23
CA ILE A 6 5.94 19.77 0.15
C ILE A 6 6.13 18.57 -0.75
N LEU A 7 6.78 18.81 -1.87
CA LEU A 7 7.09 17.81 -2.89
C LEU A 7 8.60 17.57 -2.87
N ILE A 8 9.01 16.34 -2.59
CA ILE A 8 10.42 15.94 -2.57
C ILE A 8 10.60 14.88 -3.63
N GLU A 9 11.47 15.12 -4.61
CA GLU A 9 11.71 14.24 -5.75
C GLU A 9 13.16 13.76 -5.76
N TRP A 10 13.35 12.44 -5.89
CA TRP A 10 14.65 11.82 -6.15
C TRP A 10 14.56 10.94 -7.39
N GLU A 11 15.49 11.09 -8.28
CA GLU A 11 15.65 10.21 -9.43
C GLU A 11 16.33 8.92 -8.98
N VAL A 12 15.65 7.77 -9.14
CA VAL A 12 16.17 6.48 -8.69
C VAL A 12 16.80 5.73 -9.85
N ILE A 13 16.11 5.63 -10.96
CA ILE A 13 16.56 4.87 -12.15
C ILE A 13 16.00 5.56 -13.40
N SER A 14 16.84 5.71 -14.42
CA SER A 14 16.44 6.11 -15.77
C SER A 14 16.42 4.87 -16.68
N ILE A 15 15.26 4.54 -17.23
CA ILE A 15 15.11 3.43 -18.19
C ILE A 15 14.70 4.00 -19.51
N SER A 16 15.64 3.98 -20.47
CA SER A 16 15.44 4.45 -21.88
C SER A 16 14.88 5.88 -21.94
N SER A 17 13.58 6.04 -22.12
CA SER A 17 12.89 7.33 -22.28
C SER A 17 12.09 7.75 -21.06
N SER A 18 12.00 6.92 -20.02
CA SER A 18 11.21 7.19 -18.80
C SER A 18 12.08 7.17 -17.54
N ASN A 19 11.98 8.20 -16.73
CA ASN A 19 12.67 8.30 -15.45
C ASN A 19 11.75 7.88 -14.32
N ILE A 20 12.22 6.99 -13.45
CA ILE A 20 11.50 6.60 -12.24
C ILE A 20 11.93 7.52 -11.12
N HIS A 21 11.06 8.46 -10.76
CA HIS A 21 11.28 9.37 -9.65
C HIS A 21 10.66 8.81 -8.38
N PHE A 22 11.39 8.86 -7.28
CA PHE A 22 10.87 8.60 -5.96
C PHE A 22 10.33 9.92 -5.39
N ILE A 23 9.04 10.13 -5.52
CA ILE A 23 8.38 11.36 -5.11
C ILE A 23 7.69 11.16 -3.76
N LEU A 24 7.84 12.11 -2.85
CA LEU A 24 7.13 12.20 -1.57
C LEU A 24 6.22 13.43 -1.61
N ILE A 25 4.93 13.23 -1.36
CA ILE A 25 3.98 14.33 -1.18
C ILE A 25 3.55 14.37 0.29
N LEU A 26 3.72 15.54 0.89
CA LEU A 26 3.22 15.85 2.23
C LEU A 26 2.09 16.87 2.12
N ASP A 27 0.86 16.37 2.06
CA ASP A 27 -0.38 17.15 2.08
C ASP A 27 -0.96 17.22 3.49
N ARG A 28 -1.90 18.09 3.72
CA ARG A 28 -2.68 18.12 4.98
C ARG A 28 -3.31 16.77 5.28
N ILE A 29 -3.91 16.15 4.27
CA ILE A 29 -4.57 14.85 4.41
C ILE A 29 -3.57 13.77 4.78
N SER A 30 -2.42 13.71 4.10
CA SER A 30 -1.36 12.72 4.39
C SER A 30 -0.82 12.86 5.81
N ILE A 31 -0.65 14.08 6.31
CA ILE A 31 -0.18 14.35 7.68
C ILE A 31 -1.20 13.85 8.72
N TYR A 32 -2.51 14.12 8.52
CA TYR A 32 -3.55 13.61 9.41
C TYR A 32 -3.59 12.08 9.44
N PHE A 33 -3.50 11.42 8.28
CA PHE A 33 -3.45 9.97 8.20
C PHE A 33 -2.19 9.39 8.86
N LEU A 34 -1.03 9.99 8.64
CA LEU A 34 0.21 9.59 9.31
C LEU A 34 0.11 9.69 10.84
N PHE A 35 -0.49 10.76 11.34
CA PHE A 35 -0.73 10.95 12.77
C PHE A 35 -1.65 9.84 13.33
N LEU A 36 -2.77 9.56 12.66
CA LEU A 36 -3.69 8.49 13.06
C LEU A 36 -3.01 7.12 13.07
N VAL A 37 -2.27 6.78 12.02
CA VAL A 37 -1.54 5.51 11.94
C VAL A 37 -0.51 5.39 13.06
N ARG A 38 0.21 6.47 13.36
CA ARG A 38 1.20 6.49 14.45
C ARG A 38 0.55 6.32 15.81
N LEU A 39 -0.60 6.95 16.04
CA LEU A 39 -1.35 6.83 17.28
C LEU A 39 -1.87 5.39 17.47
N ILE A 40 -2.48 4.81 16.44
CA ILE A 40 -2.98 3.43 16.48
C ILE A 40 -1.83 2.43 16.67
N SER A 41 -0.76 2.55 15.91
CA SER A 41 0.39 1.65 16.03
C SER A 41 1.05 1.73 17.40
N GLY A 42 1.16 2.93 17.97
CA GLY A 42 1.66 3.15 19.33
C GLY A 42 0.79 2.48 20.38
N SER A 43 -0.54 2.67 20.30
CA SER A 43 -1.48 2.04 21.24
C SER A 43 -1.46 0.51 21.15
N VAL A 44 -1.41 -0.05 19.93
CA VAL A 44 -1.27 -1.49 19.70
C VAL A 44 0.03 -2.03 20.29
N MET A 45 1.14 -1.30 20.14
CA MET A 45 2.42 -1.70 20.72
C MET A 45 2.40 -1.74 22.25
N ILE A 46 1.77 -0.75 22.89
CA ILE A 46 1.63 -0.70 24.38
C ILE A 46 0.71 -1.83 24.86
N PHE A 47 -0.45 -2.01 24.24
CA PHE A 47 -1.40 -3.04 24.63
C PHE A 47 -0.82 -4.45 24.50
N ARG A 48 -0.06 -4.68 23.46
CA ARG A 48 0.55 -5.96 23.17
C ARG A 48 1.60 -6.39 24.20
N THR A 49 2.39 -5.47 24.76
CA THR A 49 3.39 -5.82 25.79
C THR A 49 2.76 -6.52 26.99
N ARG A 50 1.51 -6.19 27.31
CA ARG A 50 0.75 -6.85 28.38
C ARG A 50 0.08 -8.15 27.94
N TYR A 51 -0.44 -8.20 26.71
CA TYR A 51 -1.24 -9.31 26.22
C TYR A 51 -0.40 -10.53 25.80
N MET A 52 0.80 -10.30 25.25
CA MET A 52 1.64 -11.35 24.68
C MET A 52 2.90 -11.67 25.48
N MET A 53 2.96 -11.32 26.77
CA MET A 53 4.14 -11.60 27.62
C MET A 53 4.52 -13.08 27.69
N ASN A 54 3.55 -13.98 27.55
CA ASN A 54 3.74 -15.43 27.69
C ASN A 54 3.97 -16.15 26.33
N GLU A 55 3.95 -15.45 25.23
CA GLU A 55 4.10 -16.05 23.91
C GLU A 55 5.58 -16.22 23.50
N LYS A 56 5.94 -17.44 23.08
CA LYS A 56 7.31 -17.80 22.71
C LYS A 56 7.87 -17.02 21.50
N PHE A 57 6.98 -16.52 20.60
CA PHE A 57 7.37 -15.87 19.36
C PHE A 57 7.11 -14.35 19.35
N PHE A 58 7.23 -13.72 20.49
CA PHE A 58 6.99 -12.31 20.69
C PHE A 58 7.77 -11.39 19.70
N SER A 59 9.06 -11.65 19.48
CA SER A 59 9.90 -10.86 18.60
C SER A 59 9.42 -10.90 17.13
N ARG A 60 8.98 -12.07 16.66
CA ARG A 60 8.45 -12.22 15.27
C ARG A 60 7.20 -11.37 15.05
N PHE A 61 6.31 -11.33 16.03
CA PHE A 61 5.10 -10.50 15.95
C PHE A 61 5.44 -9.00 15.88
N ILE A 62 6.42 -8.52 16.66
CA ILE A 62 6.87 -7.12 16.63
C ILE A 62 7.33 -6.73 15.22
N ILE A 63 8.19 -7.55 14.65
CA ILE A 63 8.76 -7.30 13.32
C ILE A 63 7.65 -7.24 12.27
N LEU A 64 6.66 -8.16 12.33
CA LEU A 64 5.53 -8.16 11.40
C LEU A 64 4.67 -6.90 11.51
N VAL A 65 4.35 -6.47 12.73
CA VAL A 65 3.61 -5.22 12.95
C VAL A 65 4.39 -4.01 12.47
N PHE A 66 5.71 -3.99 12.69
CA PHE A 66 6.56 -2.91 12.20
C PHE A 66 6.55 -2.85 10.67
N PHE A 67 6.72 -3.96 9.96
CA PHE A 67 6.64 -4.01 8.51
C PHE A 67 5.25 -3.61 7.99
N PHE A 68 4.19 -3.98 8.69
CA PHE A 68 2.83 -3.57 8.37
C PHE A 68 2.67 -2.05 8.43
N VAL A 69 3.15 -1.41 9.49
CA VAL A 69 3.12 0.05 9.65
C VAL A 69 3.97 0.75 8.60
N MET A 70 5.17 0.23 8.29
CA MET A 70 6.03 0.76 7.24
C MET A 70 5.39 0.69 5.85
N SER A 71 4.66 -0.40 5.55
CA SER A 71 3.91 -0.53 4.31
C SER A 71 2.79 0.51 4.19
N ILE A 72 2.11 0.83 5.31
CA ILE A 72 1.09 1.90 5.33
C ILE A 72 1.74 3.26 5.08
N TYR A 73 2.91 3.55 5.66
CA TYR A 73 3.62 4.80 5.40
C TYR A 73 4.00 4.95 3.92
N LEU A 74 4.48 3.87 3.31
CA LEU A 74 4.75 3.87 1.86
C LEU A 74 3.49 4.14 1.03
N LEU A 75 2.32 3.68 1.49
CA LEU A 75 1.05 3.93 0.83
C LEU A 75 0.56 5.38 0.95
N ILE A 76 0.70 6.00 2.12
CA ILE A 76 0.17 7.34 2.37
C ILE A 76 1.00 8.41 1.63
N LEU A 77 2.32 8.26 1.61
CA LEU A 77 3.26 9.26 1.08
C LEU A 77 3.46 9.17 -0.44
N ARG A 78 2.47 8.73 -1.20
CA ARG A 78 2.65 8.37 -2.62
C ARG A 78 2.09 9.39 -3.61
N PRO A 79 2.82 9.72 -4.67
CA PRO A 79 2.25 10.17 -5.94
C PRO A 79 2.53 9.23 -7.12
N ASN A 80 3.31 8.16 -6.93
CA ASN A 80 3.73 7.28 -8.00
C ASN A 80 3.09 5.89 -7.89
N LEU A 81 2.59 5.33 -9.02
CA LEU A 81 1.92 4.03 -9.06
C LEU A 81 2.82 2.86 -8.69
N ILE A 82 4.10 2.90 -9.05
CA ILE A 82 5.06 1.85 -8.71
C ILE A 82 5.22 1.76 -7.19
N ARG A 83 5.32 2.91 -6.54
CA ARG A 83 5.42 2.97 -5.09
C ARG A 83 4.13 2.57 -4.40
N LEU A 84 2.97 2.88 -5.01
CA LEU A 84 1.67 2.39 -4.58
C LEU A 84 1.65 0.86 -4.58
N LEU A 85 2.08 0.25 -5.67
CA LEU A 85 2.16 -1.20 -5.80
C LEU A 85 3.03 -1.80 -4.69
N LEU A 86 4.21 -1.24 -4.45
CA LEU A 86 5.14 -1.71 -3.42
C LEU A 86 4.54 -1.64 -2.01
N GLY A 87 3.87 -0.54 -1.65
CA GLY A 87 3.16 -0.42 -0.36
C GLY A 87 1.96 -1.37 -0.27
N TRP A 88 1.26 -1.57 -1.37
CA TRP A 88 0.11 -2.44 -1.50
C TRP A 88 0.46 -3.93 -1.34
N ASP A 89 1.54 -4.39 -1.99
CA ASP A 89 2.08 -5.73 -1.84
C ASP A 89 2.62 -5.96 -0.43
N GLY A 90 3.34 -4.99 0.12
CA GLY A 90 3.82 -5.03 1.49
C GLY A 90 2.69 -5.24 2.50
N LEU A 91 1.58 -4.51 2.36
CA LEU A 91 0.38 -4.70 3.17
C LEU A 91 -0.25 -6.09 2.99
N GLY A 92 -0.30 -6.58 1.75
CA GLY A 92 -0.85 -7.90 1.45
C GLY A 92 -0.07 -9.02 2.13
N VAL A 93 1.25 -9.00 2.02
CA VAL A 93 2.14 -10.01 2.62
C VAL A 93 2.12 -9.93 4.15
N THR A 94 2.23 -8.74 4.73
CA THR A 94 2.27 -8.59 6.20
C THR A 94 0.94 -8.92 6.84
N SER A 95 -0.20 -8.57 6.23
CA SER A 95 -1.52 -8.97 6.73
C SER A 95 -1.71 -10.49 6.69
N TYR A 96 -1.30 -11.14 5.61
CA TYR A 96 -1.30 -12.60 5.50
C TYR A 96 -0.48 -13.27 6.62
N LEU A 97 0.75 -12.81 6.85
CA LEU A 97 1.62 -13.33 7.89
C LEU A 97 1.06 -13.12 9.30
N LEU A 98 0.38 -11.99 9.54
CA LEU A 98 -0.29 -11.73 10.82
C LEU A 98 -1.50 -12.65 11.05
N VAL A 99 -2.28 -12.95 10.00
CA VAL A 99 -3.43 -13.88 10.10
C VAL A 99 -2.97 -15.31 10.41
N ILE A 100 -1.87 -15.76 9.80
CA ILE A 100 -1.34 -17.12 9.99
C ILE A 100 -0.50 -17.26 11.27
N PHE A 101 -0.23 -16.16 11.98
CA PHE A 101 0.66 -16.17 13.15
C PHE A 101 0.35 -17.30 14.15
N TYR A 102 -0.92 -17.59 14.42
CA TYR A 102 -1.36 -18.65 15.35
C TYR A 102 -1.42 -20.06 14.77
N GLN A 103 -1.13 -20.28 13.50
CA GLN A 103 -1.06 -21.57 12.82
C GLN A 103 -2.25 -22.52 13.05
N ARG A 104 -3.46 -21.97 13.22
CA ARG A 104 -4.69 -22.76 13.33
C ARG A 104 -5.25 -23.03 11.94
N ASN A 105 -5.88 -24.19 11.72
CA ASN A 105 -6.47 -24.55 10.41
C ASN A 105 -7.43 -23.49 9.87
N LYS A 106 -8.26 -22.88 10.75
CA LYS A 106 -9.15 -21.79 10.37
C LYS A 106 -8.40 -20.53 9.93
N SER A 107 -7.33 -20.17 10.62
CA SER A 107 -6.51 -19.01 10.26
C SER A 107 -5.73 -19.23 8.97
N TYR A 108 -5.31 -20.47 8.71
CA TYR A 108 -4.63 -20.84 7.48
C TYR A 108 -5.54 -20.68 6.25
N ASN A 109 -6.77 -21.21 6.32
CA ASN A 109 -7.76 -21.08 5.25
C ASN A 109 -8.12 -19.61 4.99
N ALA A 110 -8.34 -18.83 6.03
CA ALA A 110 -8.58 -17.39 5.92
C ALA A 110 -7.38 -16.66 5.29
N GLY A 111 -6.16 -17.03 5.67
CA GLY A 111 -4.94 -16.49 5.10
C GLY A 111 -4.79 -16.77 3.61
N ILE A 112 -5.04 -18.00 3.15
CA ILE A 112 -4.98 -18.33 1.73
C ILE A 112 -5.99 -17.49 0.94
N LEU A 113 -7.20 -17.35 1.46
CA LEU A 113 -8.25 -16.58 0.81
C LEU A 113 -7.86 -15.11 0.65
N THR A 114 -7.30 -14.49 1.70
CA THR A 114 -6.79 -13.11 1.65
C THR A 114 -5.61 -12.97 0.68
N ALA A 115 -4.73 -13.97 0.59
CA ALA A 115 -3.61 -13.94 -0.34
C ALA A 115 -4.08 -13.99 -1.80
N ILE A 116 -5.05 -14.84 -2.12
CA ILE A 116 -5.60 -14.97 -3.49
C ILE A 116 -6.32 -13.68 -3.90
N THR A 117 -7.17 -13.12 -3.04
CA THR A 117 -7.90 -11.87 -3.33
C THR A 117 -6.96 -10.69 -3.53
N ASN A 118 -5.90 -10.59 -2.72
CA ASN A 118 -4.87 -9.56 -2.89
C ASN A 118 -4.15 -9.69 -4.25
N ARG A 119 -3.82 -10.92 -4.68
CA ARG A 119 -3.17 -11.15 -5.98
C ARG A 119 -4.03 -10.75 -7.16
N LEU A 120 -5.34 -10.94 -7.08
CA LEU A 120 -6.26 -10.46 -8.12
C LEU A 120 -6.23 -8.91 -8.23
N GLY A 121 -6.19 -8.22 -7.10
CA GLY A 121 -6.04 -6.75 -7.09
C GLY A 121 -4.70 -6.29 -7.66
N ASP A 122 -3.61 -6.99 -7.32
CA ASP A 122 -2.27 -6.69 -7.81
C ASP A 122 -2.18 -6.83 -9.34
N ALA A 123 -2.84 -7.83 -9.92
CA ALA A 123 -2.92 -8.00 -11.37
C ALA A 123 -3.57 -6.79 -12.07
N GLY A 124 -4.65 -6.24 -11.49
CA GLY A 124 -5.29 -5.02 -11.99
C GLY A 124 -4.36 -3.80 -11.97
N LEU A 125 -3.59 -3.63 -10.89
CA LEU A 125 -2.60 -2.56 -10.78
C LEU A 125 -1.44 -2.73 -11.77
N LEU A 126 -0.96 -3.94 -12.01
CA LEU A 126 0.09 -4.19 -12.99
C LEU A 126 -0.35 -3.85 -14.42
N ILE A 127 -1.59 -4.20 -14.79
CA ILE A 127 -2.16 -3.81 -16.08
C ILE A 127 -2.21 -2.28 -16.20
N LEU A 128 -2.64 -1.60 -15.15
CA LEU A 128 -2.69 -0.14 -15.11
C LEU A 128 -1.30 0.48 -15.26
N ILE A 129 -0.29 -0.04 -14.58
CA ILE A 129 1.10 0.41 -14.68
C ILE A 129 1.63 0.21 -16.11
N SER A 130 1.34 -0.93 -16.73
CA SER A 130 1.77 -1.20 -18.09
C SER A 130 1.14 -0.25 -19.14
N LEU A 131 -0.14 0.10 -18.94
CA LEU A 131 -0.83 1.09 -19.79
C LEU A 131 -0.23 2.49 -19.64
N LEU A 132 0.11 2.90 -18.40
CA LEU A 132 0.75 4.19 -18.15
C LEU A 132 2.19 4.25 -18.67
N LEU A 133 2.90 3.14 -18.66
CA LEU A 133 4.22 3.04 -19.26
C LEU A 133 4.16 3.29 -20.77
N PHE A 134 3.14 2.77 -21.42
CA PHE A 134 2.90 3.04 -22.86
C PHE A 134 2.65 4.53 -23.12
N LEU A 135 2.08 5.25 -22.16
CA LEU A 135 1.86 6.71 -22.23
C LEU A 135 3.09 7.55 -21.82
N GLY A 136 4.18 6.92 -21.35
CA GLY A 136 5.45 7.56 -21.03
C GLY A 136 5.59 8.21 -19.66
N ASN A 137 4.57 8.13 -18.78
CA ASN A 137 4.61 8.72 -17.45
C ASN A 137 3.96 7.83 -16.38
N TRP A 138 4.56 7.80 -15.18
CA TRP A 138 4.15 6.95 -14.06
C TRP A 138 3.46 7.73 -12.92
N ASN A 139 3.36 9.07 -13.04
CA ASN A 139 2.85 9.94 -12.00
C ASN A 139 1.36 10.21 -12.17
N TYR A 140 0.60 10.14 -11.07
CA TYR A 140 -0.84 10.46 -11.06
C TYR A 140 -1.16 11.86 -11.53
N ILE A 141 -0.25 12.80 -11.30
CA ILE A 141 -0.44 14.23 -11.63
C ILE A 141 -0.72 14.41 -13.12
N TYR A 142 -0.17 13.55 -13.97
CA TYR A 142 -0.33 13.64 -15.42
C TYR A 142 -1.52 12.87 -15.98
N ILE A 143 -2.22 12.06 -15.16
CA ILE A 143 -3.39 11.28 -15.59
C ILE A 143 -4.53 12.20 -16.04
N SER A 144 -4.70 13.35 -15.41
CA SER A 144 -5.73 14.33 -15.79
C SER A 144 -5.54 14.94 -17.18
N SER A 145 -4.27 15.05 -17.65
CA SER A 145 -3.96 15.56 -18.98
C SER A 145 -4.15 14.52 -20.11
N PHE A 146 -4.17 13.23 -19.78
CA PHE A 146 -4.37 12.12 -20.71
C PHE A 146 -5.82 11.65 -20.83
N SER A 147 -6.76 12.40 -20.28
CA SER A 147 -8.18 12.05 -20.20
C SER A 147 -8.91 11.84 -21.53
N TYR A 148 -8.24 12.01 -22.66
CA TYR A 148 -8.89 11.95 -23.97
C TYR A 148 -8.95 10.55 -24.60
N ILE A 149 -8.06 9.60 -24.23
CA ILE A 149 -7.95 8.33 -24.94
C ILE A 149 -8.62 7.16 -24.18
N PHE A 150 -8.37 6.97 -22.87
CA PHE A 150 -8.97 5.87 -22.09
C PHE A 150 -9.23 6.23 -20.61
N PRO A 151 -9.92 7.34 -20.28
CA PRO A 151 -10.05 7.77 -18.88
C PRO A 151 -10.85 6.78 -18.05
N ASN A 152 -11.94 6.27 -18.59
CA ASN A 152 -12.86 5.42 -17.86
C ASN A 152 -12.23 4.06 -17.53
N LEU A 153 -11.46 3.47 -18.44
CA LEU A 153 -10.82 2.18 -18.24
C LEU A 153 -9.76 2.23 -17.12
N LEU A 154 -8.96 3.29 -17.06
CA LEU A 154 -7.97 3.49 -16.00
C LEU A 154 -8.63 3.63 -14.63
N ILE A 155 -9.71 4.42 -14.56
CA ILE A 155 -10.48 4.61 -13.33
C ILE A 155 -11.13 3.29 -12.88
N TYR A 156 -11.74 2.53 -13.79
CA TYR A 156 -12.32 1.23 -13.47
C TYR A 156 -11.29 0.23 -12.95
N LEU A 157 -10.09 0.16 -13.53
CA LEU A 157 -9.03 -0.71 -13.06
C LEU A 157 -8.56 -0.34 -11.64
N ILE A 158 -8.45 0.96 -11.33
CA ILE A 158 -8.12 1.42 -9.96
C ILE A 158 -9.23 1.03 -8.99
N ILE A 159 -10.50 1.26 -9.33
CA ILE A 159 -11.64 0.95 -8.48
C ILE A 159 -11.71 -0.56 -8.23
N ILE A 160 -11.59 -1.39 -9.26
CA ILE A 160 -11.62 -2.85 -9.12
C ILE A 160 -10.48 -3.31 -8.21
N SER A 161 -9.26 -2.83 -8.41
CA SER A 161 -8.12 -3.20 -7.57
C SER A 161 -8.29 -2.74 -6.11
N ALA A 162 -8.91 -1.58 -5.87
CA ALA A 162 -9.23 -1.10 -4.53
C ALA A 162 -10.34 -1.94 -3.88
N CYS A 163 -11.37 -2.31 -4.64
CA CYS A 163 -12.47 -3.13 -4.16
C CYS A 163 -12.02 -4.53 -3.73
N THR A 164 -11.08 -5.17 -4.43
CA THR A 164 -10.58 -6.50 -4.07
C THR A 164 -9.94 -6.56 -2.69
N LYS A 165 -9.39 -5.46 -2.18
CA LYS A 165 -8.86 -5.39 -0.80
C LYS A 165 -9.89 -5.02 0.25
N SER A 166 -10.91 -4.26 -0.12
CA SER A 166 -11.95 -3.81 0.83
C SER A 166 -13.10 -4.81 0.97
N ILE A 167 -13.38 -5.59 -0.07
CA ILE A 167 -14.45 -6.58 -0.06
C ILE A 167 -13.89 -7.89 0.54
N TYR A 168 -14.04 -8.04 1.84
CA TYR A 168 -14.03 -9.36 2.44
C TYR A 168 -15.29 -10.07 1.95
N ILE A 169 -15.11 -11.00 1.04
CA ILE A 169 -16.17 -11.95 0.72
C ILE A 169 -16.32 -12.82 1.97
N ALA A 170 -17.31 -12.47 2.74
CA ALA A 170 -17.70 -13.24 3.91
C ALA A 170 -18.27 -14.60 3.48
#